data_28221799ee3e16e2e271248917d9be51
#
_entry.id   28221799ee3e16e2e271248917d9be51
#
_cell.length_a   1.000
_cell.length_b   1.000
_cell.length_c   1.000
_cell.angle_alpha   90.00
_cell.angle_beta   90.00
_cell.angle_gamma   90.00
#
_symmetry.space_group_name_H-M   'P 1'
#
loop_
_entity.id
_entity.type
_entity.pdbx_description
1 polymer ?
#
loop_
_entity_poly.entity_id
_entity_poly.type
_entity_poly.pdbx_seq_one_letter_code
_entity_poly.pdbx_strand_id
1 'polypeptide(L)'
;MKNIAIIGAGFSAASLSNFIKKDLDIYEKSRGAGGRCSTRRVENVGLFDHGLQYIKNPSSEFKKMLNDYSVWQGNFKTFENNQLKNDEDKERIIHENGNNILVKNLFKNNENIFVNKELKSIEKKSDYLLLTFKDNTQEQYKTVIITAPFQQAYNLTKQFSENYFSKFNFSMQPNLTVMVAFNKSLKLDLSAISFENDDVLGFAANENTKKKNLINKDLELWTIQSSLKYSIKNIMEYRNNKQALIDETLKNFSTKLKINISKDQIHYSDIHGWLYAYNLNTAAPNCYWDSDLRLGICGDWFSGNNAE
;
A
#
# COMPACT_ATOMS: atom_id res chain seq x y z
N MET A 1 5.48 -0.53 32.92
CA MET A 1 5.94 0.28 31.75
C MET A 1 6.50 -0.68 30.72
N LYS A 2 5.95 -0.66 29.53
CA LYS A 2 6.35 -1.51 28.40
C LYS A 2 7.61 -0.97 27.71
N ASN A 3 8.30 -1.80 26.94
CA ASN A 3 9.59 -1.39 26.37
C ASN A 3 9.44 -0.61 25.07
N ILE A 4 8.79 -1.18 24.05
CA ILE A 4 8.77 -0.61 22.70
C ILE A 4 7.33 -0.64 22.15
N ALA A 5 6.89 0.48 21.57
CA ALA A 5 5.69 0.54 20.73
C ALA A 5 6.09 0.87 19.29
N ILE A 6 5.46 0.18 18.34
CA ILE A 6 5.50 0.52 16.90
C ILE A 6 4.11 0.99 16.47
N ILE A 7 4.03 2.14 15.80
CA ILE A 7 2.79 2.74 15.30
C ILE A 7 2.70 2.54 13.79
N GLY A 8 1.72 1.76 13.37
CA GLY A 8 1.51 1.24 12.02
C GLY A 8 1.90 -0.23 11.90
N ALA A 9 1.16 -1.01 11.10
CA ALA A 9 1.42 -2.43 10.84
C ALA A 9 1.57 -2.71 9.33
N GLY A 10 2.37 -1.87 8.65
CA GLY A 10 2.79 -2.06 7.26
C GLY A 10 4.14 -2.79 7.13
N PHE A 11 4.71 -2.81 5.92
CA PHE A 11 6.02 -3.43 5.65
C PHE A 11 7.12 -2.92 6.56
N SER A 12 7.25 -1.60 6.75
CA SER A 12 8.30 -1.02 7.60
C SER A 12 8.24 -1.53 9.04
N ALA A 13 7.03 -1.62 9.62
CA ALA A 13 6.82 -2.17 10.95
C ALA A 13 7.15 -3.67 10.99
N ALA A 14 6.69 -4.42 10.00
CA ALA A 14 6.90 -5.86 9.91
C ALA A 14 8.38 -6.20 9.76
N SER A 15 9.11 -5.48 8.88
CA SER A 15 10.56 -5.62 8.73
C SER A 15 11.28 -5.30 10.04
N LEU A 16 10.98 -4.15 10.63
CA LEU A 16 11.61 -3.70 11.88
C LEU A 16 11.40 -4.70 13.02
N SER A 17 10.22 -5.29 13.13
CA SER A 17 9.89 -6.26 14.17
C SER A 17 10.76 -7.52 14.13
N ASN A 18 11.30 -7.89 12.97
CA ASN A 18 12.21 -9.04 12.83
C ASN A 18 13.63 -8.75 13.37
N PHE A 19 14.02 -7.48 13.48
CA PHE A 19 15.33 -7.10 14.04
C PHE A 19 15.27 -6.80 15.54
N ILE A 20 14.09 -6.57 16.10
CA ILE A 20 13.91 -6.27 17.53
C ILE A 20 13.69 -7.57 18.30
N LYS A 21 14.68 -7.98 19.11
CA LYS A 21 14.62 -9.19 19.97
C LYS A 21 14.00 -8.91 21.35
N LYS A 22 13.08 -7.98 21.46
CA LYS A 22 12.43 -7.58 22.73
C LYS A 22 10.93 -7.58 22.55
N ASP A 23 10.22 -7.71 23.68
CA ASP A 23 8.76 -7.53 23.70
C ASP A 23 8.40 -6.15 23.15
N LEU A 24 7.58 -6.14 22.13
CA LEU A 24 7.10 -4.94 21.48
C LEU A 24 5.60 -5.07 21.22
N ASP A 25 4.92 -3.93 21.28
CA ASP A 25 3.51 -3.82 20.92
C ASP A 25 3.39 -3.03 19.59
N ILE A 26 2.52 -3.50 18.71
CA ILE A 26 2.27 -2.87 17.41
C ILE A 26 0.83 -2.40 17.37
N TYR A 27 0.63 -1.12 17.04
CA TYR A 27 -0.68 -0.49 16.98
C TYR A 27 -1.04 -0.12 15.56
N GLU A 28 -2.15 -0.64 15.06
CA GLU A 28 -2.67 -0.39 13.72
C GLU A 28 -4.07 0.22 13.78
N LYS A 29 -4.26 1.35 13.11
CA LYS A 29 -5.56 2.03 13.06
C LYS A 29 -6.62 1.27 12.26
N SER A 30 -6.20 0.47 11.29
CA SER A 30 -7.08 -0.31 10.41
C SER A 30 -7.49 -1.63 11.05
N ARG A 31 -8.41 -2.35 10.40
CA ARG A 31 -8.92 -3.66 10.82
C ARG A 31 -7.91 -4.81 10.67
N GLY A 32 -6.73 -4.55 10.14
CA GLY A 32 -5.72 -5.57 9.93
C GLY A 32 -4.38 -5.03 9.46
N ALA A 33 -3.33 -5.82 9.66
CA ALA A 33 -2.00 -5.53 9.18
C ALA A 33 -1.90 -5.59 7.65
N GLY A 34 -0.95 -4.83 7.08
CA GLY A 34 -0.68 -4.76 5.65
C GLY A 34 -0.38 -3.35 5.16
N GLY A 35 -1.00 -2.33 5.77
CA GLY A 35 -0.84 -0.94 5.32
C GLY A 35 -1.19 -0.78 3.85
N ARG A 36 -0.29 -0.18 3.06
CA ARG A 36 -0.44 -0.01 1.60
C ARG A 36 -0.25 -1.31 0.80
N CYS A 37 0.27 -2.36 1.41
CA CYS A 37 0.26 -3.72 0.85
C CYS A 37 -1.05 -4.42 1.24
N SER A 38 -2.16 -3.95 0.70
CA SER A 38 -3.50 -4.35 1.10
C SER A 38 -4.22 -5.10 -0.01
N THR A 39 -4.88 -6.20 0.37
CA THR A 39 -5.73 -7.00 -0.50
C THR A 39 -7.18 -6.86 -0.05
N ARG A 40 -8.08 -6.48 -0.96
CA ARG A 40 -9.52 -6.47 -0.75
C ARG A 40 -10.08 -7.86 -1.06
N ARG A 41 -10.72 -8.45 -0.08
CA ARG A 41 -11.53 -9.65 -0.28
C ARG A 41 -12.99 -9.24 -0.49
N VAL A 42 -13.56 -9.66 -1.61
CA VAL A 42 -14.97 -9.48 -1.93
C VAL A 42 -15.62 -10.86 -1.98
N GLU A 43 -16.61 -11.07 -1.13
CA GLU A 43 -17.31 -12.34 -0.99
C GLU A 43 -17.92 -12.77 -2.34
N ASN A 44 -17.79 -14.05 -2.69
CA ASN A 44 -18.26 -14.66 -3.94
C ASN A 44 -17.69 -14.03 -5.24
N VAL A 45 -16.78 -13.06 -5.15
CA VAL A 45 -16.12 -12.41 -6.30
C VAL A 45 -14.65 -12.80 -6.36
N GLY A 46 -13.84 -12.34 -5.41
CA GLY A 46 -12.41 -12.62 -5.45
C GLY A 46 -11.55 -11.71 -4.58
N LEU A 47 -10.27 -11.69 -4.92
CA LEU A 47 -9.25 -10.92 -4.24
C LEU A 47 -8.67 -9.86 -5.17
N PHE A 48 -8.58 -8.62 -4.70
CA PHE A 48 -7.98 -7.51 -5.41
C PHE A 48 -6.81 -6.96 -4.60
N ASP A 49 -5.61 -6.99 -5.13
CA ASP A 49 -4.46 -6.30 -4.56
C ASP A 49 -4.56 -4.80 -4.90
N HIS A 50 -5.41 -4.07 -4.16
CA HIS A 50 -5.76 -2.69 -4.49
C HIS A 50 -4.75 -1.64 -4.03
N GLY A 51 -3.69 -2.06 -3.34
CA GLY A 51 -2.53 -1.25 -3.00
C GLY A 51 -1.31 -1.65 -3.83
N LEU A 52 -0.28 -2.20 -3.17
CA LEU A 52 0.92 -2.70 -3.82
C LEU A 52 0.59 -3.87 -4.76
N GLN A 53 0.94 -3.72 -6.03
CA GLN A 53 0.63 -4.72 -7.05
C GLN A 53 1.64 -5.88 -7.06
N TYR A 54 2.89 -5.58 -6.84
CA TYR A 54 4.01 -6.51 -6.73
C TYR A 54 5.23 -5.80 -6.14
N ILE A 55 6.19 -6.56 -5.62
CA ILE A 55 7.50 -6.06 -5.25
C ILE A 55 8.43 -6.28 -6.43
N LYS A 56 9.07 -5.20 -6.90
CA LYS A 56 9.90 -5.19 -8.09
C LYS A 56 11.36 -5.41 -7.73
N ASN A 57 12.00 -6.43 -8.34
CA ASN A 57 13.45 -6.70 -8.23
C ASN A 57 13.98 -6.58 -6.78
N PRO A 58 13.38 -7.27 -5.79
CA PRO A 58 13.86 -7.18 -4.42
C PRO A 58 15.23 -7.79 -4.25
N SER A 59 16.01 -7.29 -3.29
CA SER A 59 17.31 -7.85 -2.95
C SER A 59 17.23 -9.29 -2.46
N SER A 60 18.35 -9.99 -2.48
CA SER A 60 18.43 -11.36 -1.94
C SER A 60 18.12 -11.41 -0.45
N GLU A 61 18.52 -10.38 0.30
CA GLU A 61 18.26 -10.21 1.72
C GLU A 61 16.76 -10.05 1.99
N PHE A 62 16.11 -9.19 1.23
CA PHE A 62 14.68 -8.96 1.37
C PHE A 62 13.85 -10.20 1.01
N LYS A 63 14.23 -10.93 -0.06
CA LYS A 63 13.60 -12.21 -0.41
C LYS A 63 13.70 -13.25 0.71
N LYS A 64 14.85 -13.37 1.35
CA LYS A 64 15.03 -14.27 2.50
C LYS A 64 14.11 -13.90 3.66
N MET A 65 13.86 -12.61 3.87
CA MET A 65 12.96 -12.13 4.91
C MET A 65 11.50 -12.44 4.60
N LEU A 66 11.07 -12.37 3.33
CA LEU A 66 9.68 -12.59 2.93
C LEU A 66 9.16 -14.02 3.21
N ASN A 67 10.03 -15.03 3.21
CA ASN A 67 9.80 -16.46 3.47
C ASN A 67 8.86 -17.20 2.50
N ASP A 68 7.68 -16.65 2.23
CA ASP A 68 6.63 -17.27 1.42
C ASP A 68 6.14 -16.26 0.38
N TYR A 69 6.51 -16.50 -0.86
CA TYR A 69 6.16 -15.65 -2.00
C TYR A 69 6.17 -16.46 -3.29
N SER A 70 5.59 -15.88 -4.33
CA SER A 70 5.65 -16.39 -5.70
C SER A 70 6.20 -15.33 -6.63
N VAL A 71 6.86 -15.77 -7.71
CA VAL A 71 7.22 -14.88 -8.82
C VAL A 71 6.03 -14.81 -9.77
N TRP A 72 5.51 -13.63 -9.99
CA TRP A 72 4.41 -13.40 -10.92
C TRP A 72 4.91 -13.55 -12.36
N GLN A 73 4.52 -14.63 -13.00
CA GLN A 73 4.80 -14.92 -14.40
C GLN A 73 3.65 -14.45 -15.28
N GLY A 74 3.95 -13.99 -16.49
CA GLY A 74 2.89 -13.61 -17.42
C GLY A 74 3.33 -12.62 -18.50
N ASN A 75 2.35 -12.09 -19.22
CA ASN A 75 2.54 -11.13 -20.30
C ASN A 75 2.41 -9.70 -19.74
N PHE A 76 3.51 -9.02 -19.62
CA PHE A 76 3.61 -7.65 -19.09
C PHE A 76 3.90 -6.68 -20.22
N LYS A 77 3.13 -5.59 -20.27
CA LYS A 77 3.27 -4.56 -21.31
C LYS A 77 3.38 -3.17 -20.71
N THR A 78 3.96 -2.27 -21.49
CA THR A 78 3.89 -0.82 -21.28
C THR A 78 3.20 -0.20 -22.50
N PHE A 79 2.20 0.63 -22.24
CA PHE A 79 1.54 1.45 -23.25
C PHE A 79 2.19 2.84 -23.24
N GLU A 80 2.88 3.16 -24.32
CA GLU A 80 3.59 4.42 -24.49
C GLU A 80 3.46 4.88 -25.94
N ASN A 81 3.20 6.16 -26.17
CA ASN A 81 3.09 6.76 -27.52
C ASN A 81 2.12 5.99 -28.44
N ASN A 82 0.97 5.56 -27.92
CA ASN A 82 -0.04 4.74 -28.59
C ASN A 82 0.46 3.36 -29.07
N GLN A 83 1.52 2.83 -28.50
CA GLN A 83 2.09 1.53 -28.81
C GLN A 83 2.22 0.66 -27.55
N LEU A 84 2.04 -0.64 -27.74
CA LEU A 84 2.30 -1.65 -26.73
C LEU A 84 3.75 -2.16 -26.87
N LYS A 85 4.53 -2.06 -25.80
CA LYS A 85 5.89 -2.59 -25.68
C LYS A 85 5.91 -3.71 -24.64
N ASN A 86 6.79 -4.68 -24.80
CA ASN A 86 7.02 -5.66 -23.76
C ASN A 86 7.66 -4.98 -22.54
N ASP A 87 7.23 -5.34 -21.33
CA ASP A 87 7.84 -4.96 -20.07
C ASP A 87 8.48 -6.21 -19.44
N GLU A 88 9.54 -6.68 -20.10
CA GLU A 88 10.32 -7.86 -19.72
C GLU A 88 11.41 -7.46 -18.70
N ASP A 89 12.19 -8.44 -18.22
CA ASP A 89 13.39 -8.28 -17.37
C ASP A 89 13.14 -7.73 -15.94
N LYS A 90 11.92 -7.84 -15.42
CA LYS A 90 11.66 -7.49 -14.02
C LYS A 90 11.13 -8.70 -13.26
N GLU A 91 11.82 -9.03 -12.17
CA GLU A 91 11.24 -9.97 -11.22
C GLU A 91 10.10 -9.27 -10.45
N ARG A 92 8.95 -9.90 -10.38
CA ARG A 92 7.75 -9.39 -9.70
C ARG A 92 7.31 -10.37 -8.63
N ILE A 93 7.57 -10.01 -7.39
CA ILE A 93 7.19 -10.84 -6.24
C ILE A 93 5.77 -10.50 -5.80
N ILE A 94 4.97 -11.54 -5.61
CA ILE A 94 3.59 -11.49 -5.12
C ILE A 94 3.35 -12.59 -4.09
N HIS A 95 2.17 -12.56 -3.47
CA HIS A 95 1.62 -13.72 -2.76
C HIS A 95 0.28 -14.14 -3.39
N GLU A 96 0.15 -15.42 -3.75
CA GLU A 96 -0.99 -15.96 -4.50
C GLU A 96 -2.34 -15.83 -3.79
N ASN A 97 -2.36 -15.70 -2.47
CA ASN A 97 -3.56 -15.48 -1.67
C ASN A 97 -3.76 -14.02 -1.26
N GLY A 98 -3.08 -13.09 -1.97
CA GLY A 98 -3.11 -11.65 -1.76
C GLY A 98 -1.84 -11.11 -1.11
N ASN A 99 -1.36 -9.98 -1.62
CA ASN A 99 -0.07 -9.41 -1.24
C ASN A 99 0.01 -8.99 0.24
N ASN A 100 -1.13 -8.73 0.90
CA ASN A 100 -1.14 -8.45 2.34
C ASN A 100 -0.62 -9.61 3.20
N ILE A 101 -0.59 -10.83 2.66
CA ILE A 101 -0.02 -12.00 3.34
C ILE A 101 1.50 -11.86 3.48
N LEU A 102 2.19 -11.24 2.51
CA LEU A 102 3.63 -10.96 2.62
C LEU A 102 3.95 -10.20 3.91
N VAL A 103 3.18 -9.16 4.22
CA VAL A 103 3.34 -8.39 5.45
C VAL A 103 2.96 -9.21 6.70
N LYS A 104 1.84 -9.92 6.65
CA LYS A 104 1.38 -10.74 7.78
C LYS A 104 2.38 -11.85 8.12
N ASN A 105 3.01 -12.44 7.11
CA ASN A 105 4.01 -13.47 7.30
C ASN A 105 5.27 -12.96 8.00
N LEU A 106 5.63 -11.71 7.79
CA LEU A 106 6.73 -11.07 8.52
C LEU A 106 6.44 -10.87 10.00
N PHE A 107 5.18 -10.75 10.39
CA PHE A 107 4.76 -10.61 11.79
C PHE A 107 4.58 -11.95 12.53
N LYS A 108 4.85 -13.09 11.93
CA LYS A 108 4.58 -14.44 12.51
C LYS A 108 5.12 -14.65 13.94
N ASN A 109 6.14 -13.93 14.32
CA ASN A 109 6.75 -14.02 15.66
C ASN A 109 6.25 -12.94 16.63
N ASN A 110 5.26 -12.13 16.23
CA ASN A 110 4.73 -11.01 16.99
C ASN A 110 3.25 -11.20 17.28
N GLU A 111 2.93 -11.61 18.50
CA GLU A 111 1.54 -11.81 18.93
C GLU A 111 0.84 -10.51 19.34
N ASN A 112 1.59 -9.44 19.65
CA ASN A 112 1.06 -8.20 20.20
C ASN A 112 0.73 -7.16 19.10
N ILE A 113 -0.18 -7.51 18.18
CA ILE A 113 -0.67 -6.57 17.16
C ILE A 113 -2.09 -6.14 17.52
N PHE A 114 -2.25 -4.88 17.90
CA PHE A 114 -3.53 -4.26 18.26
C PHE A 114 -4.10 -3.51 17.05
N VAL A 115 -5.12 -4.07 16.43
CA VAL A 115 -5.85 -3.47 15.31
C VAL A 115 -7.00 -2.58 15.79
N ASN A 116 -7.55 -1.73 14.90
CA ASN A 116 -8.55 -0.70 15.24
C ASN A 116 -8.09 0.23 16.37
N LYS A 117 -6.77 0.44 16.47
CA LYS A 117 -6.15 1.20 17.56
C LYS A 117 -5.38 2.38 16.99
N GLU A 118 -6.07 3.50 16.80
CA GLU A 118 -5.49 4.70 16.21
C GLU A 118 -4.88 5.61 17.29
N LEU A 119 -3.58 5.89 17.16
CA LEU A 119 -2.88 6.82 18.03
C LEU A 119 -3.36 8.25 17.77
N LYS A 120 -3.70 8.98 18.85
CA LYS A 120 -4.17 10.37 18.83
C LYS A 120 -3.07 11.36 19.17
N SER A 121 -2.26 11.05 20.20
CA SER A 121 -1.18 11.93 20.64
C SER A 121 -0.07 11.18 21.37
N ILE A 122 1.10 11.81 21.42
CA ILE A 122 2.28 11.39 22.18
C ILE A 122 2.66 12.53 23.12
N GLU A 123 2.88 12.21 24.38
CA GLU A 123 3.37 13.17 25.38
C GLU A 123 4.68 12.67 26.00
N LYS A 124 5.69 13.54 26.10
CA LYS A 124 6.91 13.24 26.86
C LYS A 124 6.63 13.41 28.36
N LYS A 125 6.90 12.37 29.13
CA LYS A 125 7.02 12.39 30.58
C LYS A 125 8.49 12.23 30.97
N SER A 126 8.81 12.24 32.27
CA SER A 126 10.22 12.17 32.73
C SER A 126 10.97 10.98 32.12
N ASP A 127 10.40 9.76 32.21
CA ASP A 127 11.09 8.50 31.87
C ASP A 127 10.43 7.70 30.76
N TYR A 128 9.32 8.19 30.20
CA TYR A 128 8.53 7.48 29.19
C TYR A 128 7.79 8.43 28.25
N LEU A 129 7.29 7.86 27.17
CA LEU A 129 6.32 8.46 26.28
C LEU A 129 4.94 7.92 26.60
N LEU A 130 3.98 8.83 26.86
CA LEU A 130 2.58 8.51 27.06
C LEU A 130 1.85 8.56 25.71
N LEU A 131 1.30 7.44 25.31
CA LEU A 131 0.49 7.30 24.10
C LEU A 131 -0.99 7.41 24.48
N THR A 132 -1.74 8.32 23.84
CA THR A 132 -3.19 8.40 23.96
C THR A 132 -3.83 8.01 22.65
N PHE A 133 -4.73 7.05 22.67
CA PHE A 133 -5.46 6.55 21.49
C PHE A 133 -6.80 7.26 21.30
N LYS A 134 -7.41 7.14 20.11
CA LYS A 134 -8.71 7.77 19.82
C LYS A 134 -9.87 7.25 20.68
N ASP A 135 -9.76 6.03 21.19
CA ASP A 135 -10.69 5.46 22.17
C ASP A 135 -10.47 5.93 23.61
N ASN A 136 -9.60 6.94 23.80
CA ASN A 136 -9.18 7.52 25.06
C ASN A 136 -8.39 6.58 26.00
N THR A 137 -8.01 5.40 25.58
CA THR A 137 -7.08 4.56 26.35
C THR A 137 -5.68 5.14 26.29
N GLN A 138 -4.87 4.85 27.29
CA GLN A 138 -3.49 5.32 27.42
C GLN A 138 -2.54 4.17 27.71
N GLU A 139 -1.33 4.25 27.13
CA GLU A 139 -0.25 3.29 27.34
C GLU A 139 1.09 4.03 27.50
N GLN A 140 2.03 3.41 28.23
CA GLN A 140 3.33 4.01 28.57
C GLN A 140 4.47 3.17 27.98
N TYR A 141 5.36 3.81 27.22
CA TYR A 141 6.48 3.15 26.57
C TYR A 141 7.80 3.90 26.79
N LYS A 142 8.89 3.13 26.90
CA LYS A 142 10.25 3.70 26.92
C LYS A 142 10.67 4.18 25.53
N THR A 143 10.23 3.49 24.49
CA THR A 143 10.61 3.76 23.10
C THR A 143 9.36 3.70 22.22
N VAL A 144 9.22 4.65 21.31
CA VAL A 144 8.14 4.66 20.32
C VAL A 144 8.74 4.81 18.92
N ILE A 145 8.29 3.97 17.99
CA ILE A 145 8.72 4.04 16.60
C ILE A 145 7.47 4.20 15.71
N ILE A 146 7.47 5.21 14.85
CA ILE A 146 6.36 5.52 13.96
C ILE A 146 6.71 5.08 12.55
N THR A 147 5.88 4.23 11.96
CA THR A 147 6.03 3.72 10.59
C THR A 147 4.88 4.16 9.67
N ALA A 148 4.14 5.18 10.10
CA ALA A 148 3.03 5.75 9.35
C ALA A 148 3.53 6.60 8.16
N PRO A 149 2.69 6.86 7.14
CA PRO A 149 2.98 7.83 6.09
C PRO A 149 3.37 9.20 6.65
N PHE A 150 4.22 9.95 5.93
CA PHE A 150 4.82 11.20 6.40
C PHE A 150 3.84 12.13 7.11
N GLN A 151 2.74 12.49 6.47
CA GLN A 151 1.76 13.43 7.02
C GLN A 151 1.19 12.99 8.36
N GLN A 152 0.97 11.68 8.53
CA GLN A 152 0.47 11.10 9.77
C GLN A 152 1.56 11.06 10.84
N ALA A 153 2.77 10.67 10.48
CA ALA A 153 3.93 10.67 11.37
C ALA A 153 4.24 12.09 11.86
N TYR A 154 4.31 13.06 10.95
CA TYR A 154 4.55 14.47 11.26
C TYR A 154 3.49 15.05 12.20
N ASN A 155 2.20 14.81 11.94
CA ASN A 155 1.13 15.31 12.79
C ASN A 155 1.20 14.79 14.23
N LEU A 156 1.70 13.56 14.43
CA LEU A 156 1.89 12.97 15.75
C LEU A 156 3.14 13.48 16.46
N THR A 157 4.15 13.93 15.72
CA THR A 157 5.51 14.18 16.26
C THR A 157 6.02 15.59 16.04
N LYS A 158 5.28 16.48 15.36
CA LYS A 158 5.73 17.85 15.01
C LYS A 158 6.33 18.62 16.18
N GLN A 159 5.74 18.49 17.37
CA GLN A 159 6.22 19.13 18.58
C GLN A 159 7.65 18.70 18.99
N PHE A 160 8.15 17.58 18.48
CA PHE A 160 9.47 17.04 18.76
C PHE A 160 10.41 17.10 17.55
N SER A 161 9.87 17.05 16.33
CA SER A 161 10.61 16.79 15.10
C SER A 161 10.52 17.89 14.06
N GLU A 162 9.84 19.01 14.33
CA GLU A 162 9.63 20.10 13.38
C GLU A 162 10.94 20.66 12.81
N ASN A 163 11.92 20.93 13.67
CA ASN A 163 13.24 21.45 13.25
C ASN A 163 14.02 20.46 12.35
N TYR A 164 13.73 19.18 12.45
CA TYR A 164 14.31 18.17 11.58
C TYR A 164 13.59 18.15 10.23
N PHE A 165 12.27 18.01 10.24
CA PHE A 165 11.51 17.83 9.00
C PHE A 165 11.41 19.10 8.15
N SER A 166 11.53 20.30 8.75
CA SER A 166 11.58 21.56 7.99
C SER A 166 12.77 21.66 7.02
N LYS A 167 13.80 20.83 7.18
CA LYS A 167 14.96 20.76 6.29
C LYS A 167 14.72 19.96 5.01
N PHE A 168 13.61 19.25 4.92
CA PHE A 168 13.31 18.33 3.82
C PHE A 168 11.95 18.63 3.21
N ASN A 169 11.81 18.39 1.93
CA ASN A 169 10.53 18.50 1.24
C ASN A 169 9.90 17.10 1.07
N PHE A 170 9.23 16.62 2.09
CA PHE A 170 8.48 15.37 2.02
C PHE A 170 7.08 15.61 1.46
N SER A 171 6.73 14.94 0.39
CA SER A 171 5.42 15.05 -0.25
C SER A 171 4.93 13.68 -0.72
N MET A 172 3.92 13.15 -0.04
CA MET A 172 3.28 11.92 -0.46
C MET A 172 2.12 12.20 -1.43
N GLN A 173 2.05 11.39 -2.45
CA GLN A 173 1.11 11.55 -3.55
C GLN A 173 -0.05 10.55 -3.44
N PRO A 174 -1.26 10.94 -3.88
CA PRO A 174 -2.41 10.05 -3.86
C PRO A 174 -2.41 9.05 -5.02
N ASN A 175 -3.24 8.00 -4.87
CA ASN A 175 -3.66 7.13 -5.95
C ASN A 175 -5.13 6.74 -5.80
N LEU A 176 -5.82 6.64 -6.93
CA LEU A 176 -7.15 6.05 -7.02
C LEU A 176 -7.05 4.68 -7.69
N THR A 177 -7.67 3.69 -7.07
CA THR A 177 -7.62 2.31 -7.56
C THR A 177 -9.03 1.79 -7.78
N VAL A 178 -9.38 1.50 -9.02
CA VAL A 178 -10.62 0.81 -9.40
C VAL A 178 -10.40 -0.69 -9.34
N MET A 179 -11.30 -1.39 -8.67
CA MET A 179 -11.41 -2.85 -8.63
C MET A 179 -12.65 -3.23 -9.42
N VAL A 180 -12.52 -4.09 -10.42
CA VAL A 180 -13.63 -4.51 -11.25
C VAL A 180 -13.58 -6.01 -11.53
N ALA A 181 -14.73 -6.66 -11.51
CA ALA A 181 -14.90 -8.05 -11.93
C ALA A 181 -15.88 -8.12 -13.12
N PHE A 182 -15.47 -8.79 -14.17
CA PHE A 182 -16.27 -9.00 -15.37
C PHE A 182 -16.82 -10.43 -15.37
N ASN A 183 -18.11 -10.58 -15.76
CA ASN A 183 -18.77 -11.88 -15.92
C ASN A 183 -18.45 -12.57 -17.28
N LYS A 184 -17.62 -11.94 -18.09
CA LYS A 184 -17.08 -12.49 -19.33
C LYS A 184 -15.63 -12.06 -19.48
N SER A 185 -14.80 -12.94 -20.00
CA SER A 185 -13.40 -12.62 -20.27
C SER A 185 -13.30 -11.50 -21.32
N LEU A 186 -12.42 -10.54 -21.02
CA LEU A 186 -12.05 -9.46 -21.94
C LEU A 186 -11.19 -9.96 -23.11
N LYS A 187 -10.74 -11.22 -23.06
CA LYS A 187 -9.86 -11.87 -24.06
C LYS A 187 -8.55 -11.11 -24.28
N LEU A 188 -8.04 -10.48 -23.21
CA LEU A 188 -6.76 -9.82 -23.22
C LEU A 188 -5.68 -10.81 -22.79
N ASP A 189 -4.69 -11.01 -23.64
CA ASP A 189 -3.47 -11.74 -23.26
C ASP A 189 -2.53 -10.79 -22.52
N LEU A 190 -2.95 -10.36 -21.32
CA LEU A 190 -2.23 -9.42 -20.47
C LEU A 190 -2.30 -9.85 -19.01
N SER A 191 -1.16 -9.93 -18.36
CA SER A 191 -1.07 -10.05 -16.89
C SER A 191 -1.09 -8.69 -16.22
N ALA A 192 -0.35 -7.74 -16.79
CA ALA A 192 -0.43 -6.34 -16.37
C ALA A 192 0.04 -5.40 -17.48
N ILE A 193 -0.33 -4.12 -17.32
CA ILE A 193 0.05 -3.06 -18.25
C ILE A 193 0.29 -1.76 -17.48
N SER A 194 1.42 -1.12 -17.75
CA SER A 194 1.73 0.25 -17.33
C SER A 194 1.31 1.22 -18.42
N PHE A 195 0.82 2.40 -18.05
CA PHE A 195 0.46 3.47 -18.97
C PHE A 195 1.37 4.67 -18.71
N GLU A 196 2.29 4.92 -19.65
CA GLU A 196 3.21 6.05 -19.56
C GLU A 196 2.58 7.33 -20.09
N ASN A 197 2.69 8.41 -19.29
CA ASN A 197 2.19 9.73 -19.66
C ASN A 197 0.69 9.77 -20.00
N ASP A 198 -0.12 8.90 -19.42
CA ASP A 198 -1.55 8.89 -19.61
C ASP A 198 -2.26 9.82 -18.59
N ASP A 199 -3.31 10.50 -19.04
CA ASP A 199 -4.04 11.46 -18.20
C ASP A 199 -4.88 10.78 -17.11
N VAL A 200 -5.34 9.53 -17.31
CA VAL A 200 -6.26 8.81 -16.42
C VAL A 200 -5.66 7.54 -15.84
N LEU A 201 -4.99 6.74 -16.67
CA LEU A 201 -4.49 5.42 -16.32
C LEU A 201 -3.02 5.46 -15.92
N GLY A 202 -2.65 4.72 -14.88
CA GLY A 202 -1.26 4.53 -14.47
C GLY A 202 -0.81 3.08 -14.64
N PHE A 203 -1.63 2.15 -14.14
CA PHE A 203 -1.31 0.72 -14.16
C PHE A 203 -2.60 -0.12 -14.12
N ALA A 204 -2.60 -1.27 -14.77
CA ALA A 204 -3.68 -2.24 -14.63
C ALA A 204 -3.12 -3.66 -14.50
N ALA A 205 -3.74 -4.48 -13.64
CA ALA A 205 -3.37 -5.85 -13.39
C ALA A 205 -4.59 -6.78 -13.49
N ASN A 206 -4.43 -7.87 -14.21
CA ASN A 206 -5.35 -9.00 -14.20
C ASN A 206 -5.07 -9.85 -12.95
N GLU A 207 -5.94 -9.76 -11.96
CA GLU A 207 -5.77 -10.44 -10.67
C GLU A 207 -5.82 -11.97 -10.80
N ASN A 208 -6.52 -12.51 -11.82
CA ASN A 208 -6.59 -13.94 -12.05
C ASN A 208 -5.22 -14.53 -12.38
N THR A 209 -4.33 -13.75 -13.00
CA THR A 209 -2.97 -14.21 -13.35
C THR A 209 -2.02 -14.28 -12.15
N LYS A 210 -2.36 -13.63 -11.03
CA LYS A 210 -1.61 -13.69 -9.77
C LYS A 210 -2.03 -14.86 -8.87
N LYS A 211 -3.28 -15.32 -8.98
CA LYS A 211 -3.92 -16.19 -7.99
C LYS A 211 -4.01 -17.63 -8.52
N LYS A 212 -3.52 -18.61 -7.76
CA LYS A 212 -3.73 -20.03 -8.08
C LYS A 212 -5.14 -20.51 -7.70
N ASN A 213 -5.67 -20.00 -6.60
CA ASN A 213 -6.98 -20.41 -6.07
C ASN A 213 -7.98 -19.27 -6.22
N LEU A 214 -8.65 -19.19 -7.37
CA LEU A 214 -9.70 -18.21 -7.62
C LEU A 214 -10.94 -18.55 -6.78
N ILE A 215 -11.54 -17.54 -6.13
CA ILE A 215 -12.79 -17.68 -5.38
C ILE A 215 -13.95 -17.96 -6.36
N ASN A 216 -14.00 -17.22 -7.46
CA ASN A 216 -14.94 -17.43 -8.53
C ASN A 216 -14.17 -17.51 -9.87
N LYS A 217 -14.23 -18.68 -10.51
CA LYS A 217 -13.49 -18.95 -11.76
C LYS A 217 -14.20 -18.39 -13.01
N ASP A 218 -15.46 -18.02 -12.87
CA ASP A 218 -16.27 -17.49 -13.98
C ASP A 218 -16.07 -15.97 -14.16
N LEU A 219 -15.39 -15.33 -13.21
CA LEU A 219 -15.12 -13.90 -13.23
C LEU A 219 -13.67 -13.58 -13.63
N GLU A 220 -13.51 -12.54 -14.43
CA GLU A 220 -12.20 -11.95 -14.72
C GLU A 220 -12.04 -10.65 -13.92
N LEU A 221 -11.02 -10.59 -13.08
CA LEU A 221 -10.80 -9.54 -12.08
C LEU A 221 -9.65 -8.63 -12.50
N TRP A 222 -9.90 -7.32 -12.49
CA TRP A 222 -8.88 -6.32 -12.77
C TRP A 222 -8.78 -5.29 -11.65
N THR A 223 -7.55 -4.94 -11.31
CA THR A 223 -7.22 -3.76 -10.49
C THR A 223 -6.61 -2.71 -11.40
N ILE A 224 -7.21 -1.53 -11.47
CA ILE A 224 -6.78 -0.43 -12.35
C ILE A 224 -6.42 0.77 -11.48
N GLN A 225 -5.14 1.13 -11.44
CA GLN A 225 -4.61 2.28 -10.72
C GLN A 225 -4.54 3.48 -11.65
N SER A 226 -5.02 4.61 -11.18
CA SER A 226 -5.02 5.83 -11.97
C SER A 226 -3.63 6.48 -12.09
N SER A 227 -3.48 7.38 -13.06
CA SER A 227 -2.31 8.25 -13.15
C SER A 227 -2.24 9.20 -11.94
N LEU A 228 -1.05 9.74 -11.70
CA LEU A 228 -0.85 10.75 -10.67
C LEU A 228 -1.73 11.98 -10.89
N LYS A 229 -1.78 12.47 -12.12
CA LYS A 229 -2.57 13.65 -12.51
C LYS A 229 -4.05 13.46 -12.19
N TYR A 230 -4.61 12.30 -12.55
CA TYR A 230 -5.99 11.97 -12.28
C TYR A 230 -6.29 11.81 -10.79
N SER A 231 -5.36 11.16 -10.08
CA SER A 231 -5.46 10.97 -8.64
C SER A 231 -5.48 12.30 -7.87
N ILE A 232 -4.55 13.20 -8.15
CA ILE A 232 -4.48 14.53 -7.50
C ILE A 232 -5.78 15.30 -7.71
N LYS A 233 -6.31 15.28 -8.93
CA LYS A 233 -7.55 16.00 -9.28
C LYS A 233 -8.76 15.49 -8.50
N ASN A 234 -8.86 14.19 -8.26
CA ASN A 234 -10.11 13.54 -7.85
C ASN A 234 -10.10 12.98 -6.41
N ILE A 235 -8.93 12.87 -5.77
CA ILE A 235 -8.80 12.18 -4.47
C ILE A 235 -9.67 12.77 -3.36
N MET A 236 -9.89 14.06 -3.34
CA MET A 236 -10.66 14.70 -2.28
C MET A 236 -12.16 14.43 -2.42
N GLU A 237 -12.65 14.30 -3.65
CA GLU A 237 -14.08 14.15 -3.96
C GLU A 237 -14.48 12.72 -4.39
N TYR A 238 -13.52 11.77 -4.40
CA TYR A 238 -13.78 10.44 -4.99
C TYR A 238 -14.94 9.70 -4.32
N ARG A 239 -15.17 9.92 -3.02
CA ARG A 239 -16.24 9.23 -2.27
C ARG A 239 -17.63 9.64 -2.72
N ASN A 240 -17.79 10.89 -3.13
CA ASN A 240 -19.04 11.45 -3.62
C ASN A 240 -19.28 11.11 -5.10
N ASN A 241 -18.21 10.83 -5.85
CA ASN A 241 -18.21 10.65 -7.30
C ASN A 241 -17.79 9.24 -7.76
N LYS A 242 -17.89 8.23 -6.89
CA LYS A 242 -17.36 6.88 -7.14
C LYS A 242 -17.73 6.33 -8.50
N GLN A 243 -19.02 6.30 -8.83
CA GLN A 243 -19.49 5.69 -10.07
C GLN A 243 -18.97 6.43 -11.31
N ALA A 244 -18.98 7.75 -11.31
CA ALA A 244 -18.47 8.54 -12.42
C ALA A 244 -16.97 8.30 -12.67
N LEU A 245 -16.17 8.19 -11.59
CA LEU A 245 -14.74 7.92 -11.68
C LEU A 245 -14.45 6.47 -12.15
N ILE A 246 -15.26 5.50 -11.72
CA ILE A 246 -15.20 4.14 -12.23
C ILE A 246 -15.50 4.11 -13.72
N ASP A 247 -16.61 4.72 -14.15
CA ASP A 247 -17.05 4.74 -15.54
C ASP A 247 -16.01 5.42 -16.45
N GLU A 248 -15.43 6.54 -16.00
CA GLU A 248 -14.36 7.24 -16.72
C GLU A 248 -13.09 6.39 -16.83
N THR A 249 -12.68 5.73 -15.75
CA THR A 249 -11.52 4.83 -15.74
C THR A 249 -11.72 3.67 -16.70
N LEU A 250 -12.87 2.99 -16.65
CA LEU A 250 -13.19 1.88 -17.53
C LEU A 250 -13.33 2.29 -18.99
N LYS A 251 -13.89 3.47 -19.28
CA LYS A 251 -13.93 4.04 -20.62
C LYS A 251 -12.54 4.26 -21.20
N ASN A 252 -11.63 4.85 -20.42
CA ASN A 252 -10.25 5.07 -20.85
C ASN A 252 -9.52 3.73 -21.06
N PHE A 253 -9.67 2.79 -20.12
CA PHE A 253 -9.10 1.45 -20.22
C PHE A 253 -9.56 0.72 -21.48
N SER A 254 -10.87 0.71 -21.77
CA SER A 254 -11.43 0.09 -22.97
C SER A 254 -10.94 0.74 -24.26
N THR A 255 -10.86 2.09 -24.28
CA THR A 255 -10.38 2.84 -25.45
C THR A 255 -8.91 2.55 -25.75
N LYS A 256 -8.04 2.57 -24.72
CA LYS A 256 -6.60 2.33 -24.89
C LYS A 256 -6.29 0.91 -25.36
N LEU A 257 -7.03 -0.08 -24.85
CA LEU A 257 -6.84 -1.49 -25.22
C LEU A 257 -7.68 -1.92 -26.43
N LYS A 258 -8.47 -1.01 -27.01
CA LYS A 258 -9.35 -1.27 -28.16
C LYS A 258 -10.31 -2.45 -27.92
N ILE A 259 -10.86 -2.51 -26.72
CA ILE A 259 -11.87 -3.50 -26.32
C ILE A 259 -13.21 -2.83 -26.07
N ASN A 260 -14.29 -3.60 -26.11
CA ASN A 260 -15.61 -3.11 -25.73
C ASN A 260 -15.99 -3.64 -24.36
N ILE A 261 -16.30 -2.76 -23.43
CA ILE A 261 -16.80 -3.07 -22.08
C ILE A 261 -18.22 -2.52 -21.99
N SER A 262 -19.22 -3.41 -21.98
CA SER A 262 -20.61 -3.04 -21.75
C SER A 262 -20.96 -3.13 -20.25
N LYS A 263 -21.96 -2.37 -19.81
CA LYS A 263 -22.35 -2.34 -18.39
C LYS A 263 -22.84 -3.69 -17.87
N ASP A 264 -23.48 -4.48 -18.70
CA ASP A 264 -23.95 -5.83 -18.38
C ASP A 264 -22.82 -6.85 -18.16
N GLN A 265 -21.61 -6.55 -18.62
CA GLN A 265 -20.43 -7.36 -18.35
C GLN A 265 -19.82 -7.09 -16.96
N ILE A 266 -20.17 -6.01 -16.31
CA ILE A 266 -19.61 -5.64 -14.99
C ILE A 266 -20.43 -6.34 -13.91
N HIS A 267 -19.81 -7.34 -13.26
CA HIS A 267 -20.39 -8.05 -12.11
C HIS A 267 -20.19 -7.29 -10.80
N TYR A 268 -19.02 -6.68 -10.62
CA TYR A 268 -18.65 -5.92 -9.43
C TYR A 268 -17.74 -4.77 -9.83
N SER A 269 -17.90 -3.63 -9.16
CA SER A 269 -16.92 -2.54 -9.22
C SER A 269 -16.92 -1.73 -7.94
N ASP A 270 -15.76 -1.28 -7.51
CA ASP A 270 -15.56 -0.31 -6.42
C ASP A 270 -14.28 0.49 -6.68
N ILE A 271 -14.14 1.63 -6.04
CA ILE A 271 -12.96 2.48 -6.12
C ILE A 271 -12.43 2.79 -4.71
N HIS A 272 -11.12 2.68 -4.53
CA HIS A 272 -10.43 3.03 -3.30
C HIS A 272 -9.46 4.20 -3.52
N GLY A 273 -9.46 5.15 -2.59
CA GLY A 273 -8.54 6.29 -2.61
C GLY A 273 -7.43 6.13 -1.57
N TRP A 274 -6.20 6.10 -2.04
CA TRP A 274 -4.98 6.16 -1.24
C TRP A 274 -4.50 7.61 -1.17
N LEU A 275 -4.71 8.29 -0.04
CA LEU A 275 -4.29 9.69 0.10
C LEU A 275 -2.76 9.83 0.14
N TYR A 276 -2.07 8.82 0.64
CA TYR A 276 -0.61 8.78 0.81
C TYR A 276 -0.04 7.51 0.16
N ALA A 277 -0.15 7.39 -1.15
CA ALA A 277 0.21 6.19 -1.88
C ALA A 277 1.73 6.02 -2.01
N TYR A 278 2.42 7.05 -2.46
CA TYR A 278 3.85 7.02 -2.71
C TYR A 278 4.50 8.40 -2.57
N ASN A 279 5.83 8.42 -2.42
CA ASN A 279 6.64 9.64 -2.32
C ASN A 279 7.34 9.90 -3.65
N LEU A 280 7.45 11.16 -4.05
CA LEU A 280 8.19 11.56 -5.25
C LEU A 280 9.62 12.02 -4.95
N ASN A 281 9.93 12.36 -3.70
CA ASN A 281 11.21 12.92 -3.29
C ASN A 281 12.04 11.89 -2.53
N THR A 282 13.30 11.72 -2.91
CA THR A 282 14.20 10.69 -2.40
C THR A 282 15.43 11.24 -1.65
N ALA A 283 15.53 12.55 -1.47
CA ALA A 283 16.71 13.19 -0.87
C ALA A 283 16.54 13.42 0.63
N ALA A 284 16.49 12.34 1.41
CA ALA A 284 16.44 12.42 2.87
C ALA A 284 17.28 11.31 3.51
N PRO A 285 17.66 11.44 4.79
CA PRO A 285 18.21 10.33 5.57
C PRO A 285 17.23 9.14 5.63
N ASN A 286 17.73 7.94 5.89
CA ASN A 286 16.92 6.72 5.89
C ASN A 286 15.89 6.64 7.01
N CYS A 287 16.04 7.43 8.10
CA CYS A 287 15.11 7.50 9.22
C CYS A 287 15.39 8.74 10.09
N TYR A 288 14.49 9.02 11.01
CA TYR A 288 14.70 9.95 12.13
C TYR A 288 14.83 9.16 13.43
N TRP A 289 15.77 9.56 14.27
CA TRP A 289 15.93 9.03 15.62
C TRP A 289 16.33 10.14 16.59
N ASP A 290 15.57 10.26 17.68
CA ASP A 290 15.86 11.12 18.82
C ASP A 290 16.20 10.22 20.01
N SER A 291 17.47 10.27 20.46
CA SER A 291 17.99 9.43 21.53
C SER A 291 17.47 9.84 22.91
N ASP A 292 17.21 11.13 23.13
CA ASP A 292 16.77 11.67 24.42
C ASP A 292 15.28 11.38 24.65
N LEU A 293 14.50 11.44 23.58
CA LEU A 293 13.09 11.06 23.60
C LEU A 293 12.90 9.56 23.45
N ARG A 294 13.85 8.85 22.85
CA ARG A 294 13.71 7.48 22.36
C ARG A 294 12.53 7.36 21.38
N LEU A 295 12.45 8.33 20.47
CA LEU A 295 11.44 8.42 19.43
C LEU A 295 12.07 8.19 18.07
N GLY A 296 11.59 7.16 17.36
CA GLY A 296 12.00 6.84 16.00
C GLY A 296 10.89 7.10 14.97
N ILE A 297 11.26 7.43 13.74
CA ILE A 297 10.34 7.53 12.61
C ILE A 297 11.03 6.91 11.40
N CYS A 298 10.37 5.97 10.74
CA CYS A 298 10.87 5.34 9.51
C CYS A 298 9.73 5.02 8.54
N GLY A 299 10.09 4.80 7.29
CA GLY A 299 9.14 4.46 6.22
C GLY A 299 9.77 4.68 4.84
N ASP A 300 9.14 4.14 3.82
CA ASP A 300 9.55 4.26 2.42
C ASP A 300 9.72 5.71 1.94
N TRP A 301 8.99 6.64 2.54
CA TRP A 301 9.03 8.05 2.18
C TRP A 301 10.36 8.76 2.56
N PHE A 302 11.24 8.10 3.29
CA PHE A 302 12.62 8.56 3.52
C PHE A 302 13.54 8.23 2.34
N SER A 303 13.43 7.03 1.77
CA SER A 303 14.42 6.49 0.83
C SER A 303 13.89 6.16 -0.57
N GLY A 304 12.59 6.22 -0.80
CA GLY A 304 12.02 5.93 -2.12
C GLY A 304 10.66 5.26 -2.11
N ASN A 305 10.22 4.80 -3.28
CA ASN A 305 8.89 4.22 -3.51
C ASN A 305 8.91 2.69 -3.60
N ASN A 306 9.73 2.01 -2.83
CA ASN A 306 9.82 0.56 -2.80
C ASN A 306 9.22 -0.02 -1.52
N ALA A 307 8.84 -1.30 -1.59
CA ALA A 307 8.42 -2.05 -0.41
C ALA A 307 9.62 -2.50 0.44
N GLU A 308 10.80 -2.52 -0.16
CA GLU A 308 12.07 -2.83 0.47
C GLU A 308 12.70 -1.62 1.22
#